data_70252aefdad5e7765a8db2c03f57d074
#
_entry.id   70252aefdad5e7765a8db2c03f57d074
#
_cell.length_a   1.000
_cell.length_b   1.000
_cell.length_c   1.000
_cell.angle_alpha   90.00
_cell.angle_beta   90.00
_cell.angle_gamma   90.00
#
_symmetry.space_group_name_H-M   'P 1'
#
loop_
_entity.id
_entity.type
_entity.pdbx_description
1 polymer ?
#
loop_
_entity_poly.entity_id
_entity_poly.type
_entity_poly.pdbx_seq_one_letter_code
_entity_poly.pdbx_strand_id
1 'polypeptide(L)'
;MKKLLFAAAAVWLLAACNKELGPEYETPPVFDEVTFTMATQPDKITEPVKVDEVVWVNATVSCPYKVKQVWLAYFVDGDESNVVTTKPFNYDATTVTFKERIPGQKAGAKVSFQVLTRSDYVFMWTQTYTYKVEGGEDEEKPNPDLPDEN
;
A
#
# COMPACT_ATOMS: atom_id res chain seq x y z
N MET A 1 56.74 17.80 -6.44
CA MET A 1 55.86 18.62 -5.66
C MET A 1 54.45 18.84 -6.25
N LYS A 2 54.18 18.49 -7.50
CA LYS A 2 52.82 18.65 -8.11
C LYS A 2 51.82 17.54 -7.74
N LYS A 3 52.24 16.40 -7.22
CA LYS A 3 51.33 15.27 -6.87
C LYS A 3 50.69 15.38 -5.48
N LEU A 4 51.22 16.21 -4.58
CA LEU A 4 50.67 16.39 -3.24
C LEU A 4 49.51 17.38 -3.20
N LEU A 5 49.41 18.28 -4.15
CA LEU A 5 48.29 19.23 -4.24
C LEU A 5 46.98 18.60 -4.67
N PHE A 6 47.03 17.53 -5.50
CA PHE A 6 45.81 16.82 -5.91
C PHE A 6 45.21 15.94 -4.78
N ALA A 7 46.05 15.40 -3.92
CA ALA A 7 45.57 14.61 -2.78
C ALA A 7 44.86 15.48 -1.74
N ALA A 8 45.34 16.71 -1.50
CA ALA A 8 44.71 17.65 -0.57
C ALA A 8 43.36 18.14 -1.09
N ALA A 9 43.22 18.38 -2.40
CA ALA A 9 41.97 18.80 -3.03
C ALA A 9 40.87 17.70 -2.94
N ALA A 10 41.30 16.43 -3.13
CA ALA A 10 40.37 15.29 -3.04
C ALA A 10 39.79 15.08 -1.61
N VAL A 11 40.64 15.31 -0.59
CA VAL A 11 40.20 15.24 0.82
C VAL A 11 39.22 16.36 1.16
N TRP A 12 39.39 17.56 0.62
CA TRP A 12 38.48 18.66 0.82
C TRP A 12 37.11 18.46 0.11
N LEU A 13 37.09 17.80 -1.04
CA LEU A 13 35.84 17.47 -1.74
C LEU A 13 35.02 16.41 -0.99
N LEU A 14 35.66 15.44 -0.32
CA LEU A 14 34.98 14.46 0.50
C LEU A 14 34.44 15.04 1.82
N ALA A 15 35.11 16.05 2.38
CA ALA A 15 34.63 16.74 3.56
C ALA A 15 33.48 17.72 3.26
N ALA A 16 33.36 18.22 2.04
CA ALA A 16 32.26 19.10 1.63
C ALA A 16 30.94 18.34 1.45
N CYS A 17 30.99 17.07 1.02
CA CYS A 17 29.77 16.25 0.89
C CYS A 17 29.12 15.89 2.23
N ASN A 18 29.86 15.94 3.35
CA ASN A 18 29.31 15.66 4.69
C ASN A 18 28.68 16.88 5.39
N LYS A 19 28.79 18.07 4.81
CA LYS A 19 28.24 19.28 5.41
C LYS A 19 26.84 19.66 4.96
N GLU A 20 26.30 19.01 3.92
CA GLU A 20 24.97 19.29 3.39
C GLU A 20 23.87 18.37 3.94
N LEU A 21 24.27 17.32 4.68
CA LEU A 21 23.34 16.54 5.47
C LEU A 21 23.09 17.30 6.77
N GLY A 22 22.02 18.07 6.84
CA GLY A 22 21.62 18.78 8.04
C GLY A 22 21.45 17.82 9.24
N PRO A 23 21.38 18.34 10.47
CA PRO A 23 21.23 17.54 11.69
C PRO A 23 20.03 16.58 11.68
N GLU A 24 19.11 16.78 10.76
CA GLU A 24 17.92 15.94 10.53
C GLU A 24 18.26 14.51 10.04
N TYR A 25 19.48 14.28 9.54
CA TYR A 25 19.93 12.98 9.02
C TYR A 25 20.91 12.24 9.95
N GLU A 26 21.17 12.78 11.13
CA GLU A 26 22.05 12.11 12.10
C GLU A 26 21.46 10.83 12.69
N THR A 27 20.13 10.72 12.66
CA THR A 27 19.41 9.48 13.00
C THR A 27 18.57 9.06 11.80
N PRO A 28 18.91 7.96 11.11
CA PRO A 28 18.06 7.46 10.05
C PRO A 28 16.66 7.15 10.60
N PRO A 29 15.59 7.48 9.84
CA PRO A 29 14.25 7.21 10.28
C PRO A 29 14.05 5.70 10.55
N VAL A 30 13.45 5.39 11.69
CA VAL A 30 13.11 4.00 12.04
C VAL A 30 11.83 3.64 11.30
N PHE A 31 11.94 2.90 10.21
CA PHE A 31 10.83 2.56 9.33
C PHE A 31 9.79 1.65 10.00
N ASP A 32 10.20 0.89 11.03
CA ASP A 32 9.34 -0.04 11.77
C ASP A 32 8.28 0.66 12.65
N GLU A 33 8.37 1.97 12.80
CA GLU A 33 7.40 2.75 13.59
C GLU A 33 6.15 3.18 12.80
N VAL A 34 6.11 2.94 11.48
CA VAL A 34 4.90 3.18 10.68
C VAL A 34 3.98 1.98 10.82
N THR A 35 2.80 2.20 11.38
CA THR A 35 1.82 1.14 11.61
C THR A 35 0.53 1.40 10.83
N PHE A 36 -0.09 0.30 10.38
CA PHE A 36 -1.38 0.31 9.71
C PHE A 36 -2.35 -0.59 10.44
N THR A 37 -3.54 -0.09 10.73
CA THR A 37 -4.69 -0.91 11.12
C THR A 37 -5.74 -0.79 10.04
N MET A 38 -6.18 -1.91 9.47
CA MET A 38 -7.15 -1.93 8.38
C MET A 38 -8.40 -2.72 8.70
N ALA A 39 -9.52 -2.25 8.15
CA ALA A 39 -10.78 -2.97 8.10
C ALA A 39 -11.49 -2.68 6.77
N THR A 40 -12.26 -3.62 6.28
CA THR A 40 -13.15 -3.43 5.15
C THR A 40 -14.61 -3.41 5.60
N GLN A 41 -15.49 -2.79 4.82
CA GLN A 41 -16.91 -2.76 5.06
C GLN A 41 -17.67 -2.94 3.73
N PRO A 42 -18.41 -4.03 3.53
CA PRO A 42 -18.54 -5.18 4.44
C PRO A 42 -17.21 -5.88 4.70
N ASP A 43 -17.09 -6.67 5.76
CA ASP A 43 -15.89 -7.45 6.06
C ASP A 43 -15.77 -8.62 5.09
N LYS A 44 -15.11 -8.36 3.97
CA LYS A 44 -15.02 -9.25 2.80
C LYS A 44 -13.61 -9.73 2.50
N ILE A 45 -12.67 -9.50 3.39
CA ILE A 45 -11.34 -10.10 3.24
C ILE A 45 -11.42 -11.63 3.33
N THR A 46 -12.38 -12.14 4.12
CA THR A 46 -12.59 -13.58 4.35
C THR A 46 -13.79 -14.17 3.60
N GLU A 47 -14.70 -13.35 3.07
CA GLU A 47 -15.92 -13.79 2.39
C GLU A 47 -16.02 -13.18 1.00
N PRO A 48 -16.70 -13.85 0.04
CA PRO A 48 -16.97 -13.27 -1.27
C PRO A 48 -17.86 -12.02 -1.18
N VAL A 49 -17.58 -11.06 -2.02
CA VAL A 49 -18.36 -9.83 -2.17
C VAL A 49 -19.44 -10.05 -3.22
N LYS A 50 -20.63 -9.50 -3.05
CA LYS A 50 -21.69 -9.56 -4.08
C LYS A 50 -21.26 -8.80 -5.33
N VAL A 51 -21.82 -9.21 -6.46
CA VAL A 51 -21.64 -8.50 -7.74
C VAL A 51 -22.07 -7.04 -7.59
N ASP A 52 -21.28 -6.13 -8.14
CA ASP A 52 -21.49 -4.67 -8.08
C ASP A 52 -21.54 -4.04 -6.66
N GLU A 53 -21.23 -4.82 -5.63
CA GLU A 53 -21.14 -4.28 -4.28
C GLU A 53 -19.87 -3.42 -4.09
N VAL A 54 -20.06 -2.23 -3.54
CA VAL A 54 -18.95 -1.32 -3.21
C VAL A 54 -18.28 -1.77 -1.92
N VAL A 55 -16.95 -1.91 -1.95
CA VAL A 55 -16.16 -2.23 -0.76
C VAL A 55 -15.52 -0.95 -0.23
N TRP A 56 -15.79 -0.62 1.03
CA TRP A 56 -15.12 0.46 1.73
C TRP A 56 -13.88 -0.05 2.45
N VAL A 57 -12.76 0.60 2.21
CA VAL A 57 -11.48 0.36 2.91
C VAL A 57 -11.31 1.45 3.95
N ASN A 58 -11.23 1.05 5.22
CA ASN A 58 -10.95 1.92 6.35
C ASN A 58 -9.55 1.60 6.86
N ALA A 59 -8.71 2.61 7.05
CA ALA A 59 -7.38 2.44 7.59
C ALA A 59 -7.07 3.51 8.63
N THR A 60 -6.41 3.11 9.71
CA THR A 60 -5.73 4.04 10.62
C THR A 60 -4.24 3.89 10.37
N VAL A 61 -3.59 5.00 10.06
CA VAL A 61 -2.15 5.07 9.79
C VAL A 61 -1.50 5.91 10.87
N SER A 62 -0.49 5.36 11.53
CA SER A 62 0.32 6.08 12.52
C SER A 62 1.77 6.14 12.05
N CYS A 63 2.35 7.34 12.10
CA CYS A 63 3.72 7.59 11.69
C CYS A 63 4.30 8.72 12.57
N PRO A 64 5.44 8.51 13.24
CA PRO A 64 6.05 9.52 14.11
C PRO A 64 6.47 10.78 13.36
N TYR A 65 6.74 10.65 12.05
CA TYR A 65 7.15 11.76 11.17
C TYR A 65 5.99 12.52 10.55
N LYS A 66 4.76 12.33 11.04
CA LYS A 66 3.51 12.84 10.47
C LYS A 66 3.16 12.23 9.10
N VAL A 67 1.94 11.79 9.01
CA VAL A 67 1.33 11.38 7.74
C VAL A 67 1.02 12.64 6.93
N LYS A 68 1.51 12.70 5.70
CA LYS A 68 1.24 13.80 4.75
C LYS A 68 0.20 13.42 3.72
N GLN A 69 0.22 12.18 3.25
CA GLN A 69 -0.72 11.69 2.26
C GLN A 69 -1.07 10.23 2.52
N VAL A 70 -2.33 9.87 2.26
CA VAL A 70 -2.80 8.47 2.22
C VAL A 70 -3.68 8.29 0.99
N TRP A 71 -3.55 7.17 0.31
CA TRP A 71 -4.40 6.79 -0.82
C TRP A 71 -4.53 5.27 -0.94
N LEU A 72 -5.45 4.83 -1.78
CA LEU A 72 -5.71 3.45 -2.09
C LEU A 72 -5.17 3.14 -3.49
N ALA A 73 -4.55 1.98 -3.65
CA ALA A 73 -4.25 1.39 -4.95
C ALA A 73 -4.88 0.00 -5.03
N TYR A 74 -5.47 -0.35 -6.18
CA TYR A 74 -6.04 -1.67 -6.41
C TYR A 74 -5.93 -2.06 -7.88
N PHE A 75 -5.98 -3.36 -8.12
CA PHE A 75 -6.06 -3.94 -9.46
C PHE A 75 -6.98 -5.17 -9.44
N VAL A 76 -7.45 -5.57 -10.62
CA VAL A 76 -8.45 -6.63 -10.78
C VAL A 76 -7.86 -7.76 -11.60
N ASP A 77 -8.19 -8.99 -11.25
CA ASP A 77 -7.83 -10.24 -11.97
C ASP A 77 -6.30 -10.41 -12.19
N GLY A 78 -5.48 -9.84 -11.30
CA GLY A 78 -4.02 -9.94 -11.39
C GLY A 78 -3.38 -9.03 -12.43
N ASP A 79 -4.15 -8.12 -13.03
CA ASP A 79 -3.63 -7.16 -14.01
C ASP A 79 -2.89 -6.00 -13.32
N GLU A 80 -1.64 -6.26 -12.93
CA GLU A 80 -0.76 -5.27 -12.31
C GLU A 80 -0.36 -4.15 -13.27
N SER A 81 -0.61 -4.28 -14.58
CA SER A 81 -0.38 -3.21 -15.55
C SER A 81 -1.46 -2.12 -15.50
N ASN A 82 -2.63 -2.44 -14.94
CA ASN A 82 -3.79 -1.56 -14.80
C ASN A 82 -4.11 -1.25 -13.32
N VAL A 83 -3.12 -0.81 -12.58
CA VAL A 83 -3.33 -0.37 -11.19
C VAL A 83 -4.13 0.93 -11.17
N VAL A 84 -5.27 0.90 -10.51
CA VAL A 84 -6.08 2.09 -10.23
C VAL A 84 -5.63 2.69 -8.92
N THR A 85 -5.25 3.97 -8.94
CA THR A 85 -4.90 4.73 -7.73
C THR A 85 -5.95 5.80 -7.47
N THR A 86 -6.40 5.92 -6.22
CA THR A 86 -7.29 7.00 -5.82
C THR A 86 -6.52 8.31 -5.65
N LYS A 87 -7.24 9.42 -5.63
CA LYS A 87 -6.62 10.71 -5.32
C LYS A 87 -6.10 10.71 -3.88
N PRO A 88 -4.85 11.14 -3.63
CA PRO A 88 -4.32 11.23 -2.28
C PRO A 88 -5.12 12.19 -1.39
N PHE A 89 -5.41 11.76 -0.17
CA PHE A 89 -5.90 12.62 0.90
C PHE A 89 -4.71 13.23 1.62
N ASN A 90 -4.76 14.53 1.87
CA ASN A 90 -3.70 15.27 2.54
C ASN A 90 -3.96 15.37 4.03
N TYR A 91 -2.90 15.18 4.83
CA TYR A 91 -2.91 15.24 6.28
C TYR A 91 -1.68 16.01 6.80
N ASP A 92 -1.63 16.27 8.08
CA ASP A 92 -0.45 16.77 8.81
C ASP A 92 -0.52 16.33 10.28
N ALA A 93 -0.64 15.03 10.52
CA ALA A 93 -0.79 14.44 11.84
C ALA A 93 -0.02 13.13 11.98
N THR A 94 0.34 12.77 13.21
CA THR A 94 1.04 11.51 13.50
C THR A 94 0.13 10.28 13.40
N THR A 95 -1.17 10.47 13.56
CA THR A 95 -2.18 9.41 13.38
C THR A 95 -3.36 9.98 12.62
N VAL A 96 -3.76 9.27 11.55
CA VAL A 96 -4.87 9.66 10.69
C VAL A 96 -5.77 8.47 10.39
N THR A 97 -7.04 8.77 10.18
CA THR A 97 -8.02 7.79 9.69
C THR A 97 -8.34 8.09 8.24
N PHE A 98 -8.22 7.07 7.41
CA PHE A 98 -8.47 7.09 5.98
C PHE A 98 -9.68 6.20 5.67
N LYS A 99 -10.54 6.67 4.77
CA LYS A 99 -11.66 5.90 4.25
C LYS A 99 -11.82 6.15 2.77
N GLU A 100 -11.78 5.08 1.98
CA GLU A 100 -11.93 5.15 0.53
C GLU A 100 -12.66 3.90 0.02
N ARG A 101 -13.20 3.96 -1.18
CA ARG A 101 -14.01 2.90 -1.77
C ARG A 101 -13.34 2.25 -2.97
N ILE A 102 -13.55 0.95 -3.11
CA ILE A 102 -13.34 0.21 -4.35
C ILE A 102 -14.72 0.04 -5.00
N PRO A 103 -14.91 0.51 -6.24
CA PRO A 103 -16.18 0.34 -6.96
C PRO A 103 -16.56 -1.13 -7.08
N GLY A 104 -17.84 -1.41 -7.22
CA GLY A 104 -18.34 -2.74 -7.49
C GLY A 104 -17.71 -3.35 -8.74
N GLN A 105 -17.49 -4.65 -8.70
CA GLN A 105 -16.83 -5.42 -9.76
C GLN A 105 -17.75 -6.51 -10.30
N LYS A 106 -17.43 -7.01 -11.49
CA LYS A 106 -18.16 -8.11 -12.16
C LYS A 106 -18.03 -9.43 -11.39
N ALA A 107 -18.94 -10.34 -11.67
CA ALA A 107 -18.92 -11.71 -11.14
C ALA A 107 -17.57 -12.40 -11.39
N GLY A 108 -17.07 -13.11 -10.37
CA GLY A 108 -15.81 -13.87 -10.41
C GLY A 108 -14.55 -13.04 -10.35
N ALA A 109 -14.64 -11.70 -10.31
CA ALA A 109 -13.46 -10.86 -10.25
C ALA A 109 -12.68 -11.09 -8.94
N LYS A 110 -11.35 -11.06 -9.05
CA LYS A 110 -10.42 -11.06 -7.92
C LYS A 110 -9.80 -9.68 -7.79
N VAL A 111 -10.07 -9.00 -6.69
CA VAL A 111 -9.57 -7.65 -6.43
C VAL A 111 -8.43 -7.70 -5.42
N SER A 112 -7.31 -7.10 -5.78
CA SER A 112 -6.15 -6.94 -4.89
C SER A 112 -5.93 -5.47 -4.61
N PHE A 113 -5.67 -5.10 -3.36
CA PHE A 113 -5.51 -3.69 -2.98
C PHE A 113 -4.49 -3.48 -1.86
N GLN A 114 -3.99 -2.25 -1.78
CA GLN A 114 -3.08 -1.76 -0.76
C GLN A 114 -3.45 -0.34 -0.35
N VAL A 115 -3.20 0.02 0.90
CA VAL A 115 -3.21 1.41 1.37
C VAL A 115 -1.77 1.90 1.40
N LEU A 116 -1.54 3.06 0.78
CA LEU A 116 -0.24 3.69 0.68
C LEU A 116 -0.22 4.98 1.49
N THR A 117 0.91 5.27 2.10
CA THR A 117 1.11 6.49 2.87
C THR A 117 2.45 7.14 2.55
N ARG A 118 2.47 8.45 2.64
CA ARG A 118 3.67 9.28 2.52
C ARG A 118 3.79 10.22 3.71
N SER A 119 4.97 10.28 4.29
CA SER A 119 5.42 11.35 5.19
C SER A 119 6.48 12.20 4.48
N ASP A 120 7.14 13.10 5.20
CA ASP A 120 8.28 13.86 4.66
C ASP A 120 9.50 12.97 4.41
N TYR A 121 9.63 11.84 5.12
CA TYR A 121 10.82 10.98 5.10
C TYR A 121 10.54 9.55 4.60
N VAL A 122 9.28 9.10 4.67
CA VAL A 122 8.93 7.70 4.48
C VAL A 122 7.81 7.56 3.46
N PHE A 123 7.95 6.59 2.57
CA PHE A 123 6.89 6.07 1.72
C PHE A 123 6.68 4.60 2.07
N MET A 124 5.47 4.26 2.52
CA MET A 124 5.12 2.93 3.00
C MET A 124 3.76 2.49 2.45
N TRP A 125 3.56 1.18 2.43
CA TRP A 125 2.29 0.56 2.02
C TRP A 125 2.00 -0.68 2.87
N THR A 126 0.74 -1.07 2.91
CA THR A 126 0.31 -2.31 3.56
C THR A 126 0.74 -3.54 2.74
N GLN A 127 0.65 -4.72 3.35
CA GLN A 127 0.61 -5.95 2.55
C GLN A 127 -0.54 -5.88 1.52
N THR A 128 -0.49 -6.70 0.48
CA THR A 128 -1.58 -6.83 -0.48
C THR A 128 -2.72 -7.62 0.15
N TYR A 129 -3.90 -7.04 0.16
CA TYR A 129 -5.14 -7.69 0.55
C TYR A 129 -5.91 -8.07 -0.70
N THR A 130 -6.63 -9.20 -0.64
CA THR A 130 -7.37 -9.72 -1.80
C THR A 130 -8.74 -10.21 -1.36
N TYR A 131 -9.78 -9.91 -2.15
CA TYR A 131 -11.09 -10.52 -2.02
C TYR A 131 -11.61 -11.00 -3.38
N LYS A 132 -12.57 -11.92 -3.37
CA LYS A 132 -13.26 -12.41 -4.55
C LYS A 132 -14.68 -11.83 -4.63
N VAL A 133 -15.19 -11.69 -5.86
CA VAL A 133 -16.59 -11.37 -6.12
C VAL A 133 -17.32 -12.67 -6.44
N GLU A 134 -18.54 -12.84 -5.91
CA GLU A 134 -19.40 -14.02 -6.14
C GLU A 134 -19.63 -14.30 -7.64
N GLY A 135 -19.95 -15.54 -8.00
CA GLY A 135 -20.43 -15.91 -9.33
C GLY A 135 -19.34 -16.08 -10.40
N GLY A 136 -18.11 -16.47 -10.03
CA GLY A 136 -17.09 -16.95 -10.97
C GLY A 136 -17.32 -18.39 -11.42
N GLU A 137 -16.70 -18.79 -12.53
CA GLU A 137 -16.79 -20.16 -13.07
C GLU A 137 -16.24 -21.26 -12.14
N ASP A 138 -15.61 -20.87 -11.02
CA ASP A 138 -15.09 -21.78 -9.98
C ASP A 138 -16.15 -22.26 -8.96
N GLU A 139 -17.40 -21.83 -9.06
CA GLU A 139 -18.48 -22.51 -8.37
C GLU A 139 -18.72 -23.82 -9.09
N GLU A 140 -18.03 -24.87 -8.67
CA GLU A 140 -18.20 -26.25 -9.08
C GLU A 140 -19.69 -26.59 -8.93
N LYS A 141 -20.43 -26.50 -10.06
CA LYS A 141 -21.79 -27.02 -10.11
C LYS A 141 -21.74 -28.45 -9.65
N PRO A 142 -22.55 -28.86 -8.64
CA PRO A 142 -22.62 -30.27 -8.27
C PRO A 142 -22.85 -31.08 -9.54
N ASN A 143 -21.92 -31.97 -9.84
CA ASN A 143 -22.02 -32.83 -11.02
C ASN A 143 -23.31 -33.66 -10.88
N PRO A 144 -24.33 -33.42 -11.74
CA PRO A 144 -25.61 -34.14 -11.63
C PRO A 144 -25.49 -35.62 -12.00
N ASP A 145 -24.32 -36.08 -12.45
CA ASP A 145 -24.10 -37.43 -12.96
C ASP A 145 -23.34 -38.34 -11.96
N LEU A 146 -23.16 -37.93 -10.70
CA LEU A 146 -22.71 -38.89 -9.67
C LEU A 146 -23.88 -39.75 -9.24
N PRO A 147 -23.87 -41.09 -9.50
CA PRO A 147 -24.91 -42.01 -8.99
C PRO A 147 -24.84 -42.00 -7.46
N ASP A 148 -26.03 -41.86 -6.83
CA ASP A 148 -26.18 -42.03 -5.39
C ASP A 148 -25.61 -43.38 -4.97
N GLU A 149 -24.48 -43.36 -4.25
CA GLU A 149 -23.98 -44.57 -3.54
C GLU A 149 -24.93 -44.85 -2.39
N ASN A 150 -25.83 -45.82 -2.62
CA ASN A 150 -26.59 -46.51 -1.56
C ASN A 150 -25.72 -47.56 -0.89
#